data_45554fb8e823d4ac123d6b237d5d3efd
#
_entry.id   45554fb8e823d4ac123d6b237d5d3efd
#
_cell.length_a   1.000
_cell.length_b   1.000
_cell.length_c   1.000
_cell.angle_alpha   90.00
_cell.angle_beta   90.00
_cell.angle_gamma   90.00
#
_symmetry.space_group_name_H-M   'P 1'
#
loop_
_entity.id
_entity.type
_entity.pdbx_description
1 polymer ?
#
loop_
_entity_poly.entity_id
_entity_poly.type
_entity_poly.pdbx_seq_one_letter_code
_entity_poly.pdbx_strand_id
1 'polypeptide(L)'
;MSADNPALADDGIRINALNGAASSPTRSLSAPLSAEISAALQASPKGEVQVRSLDLSIPLLEKNDILAERNRGYFLGRGLLALNLVSSPGAGKTTLLERTLDEFGREVRCAVLVGDLETDNDGRRLNRPHASVAQITTGTVCHLDAGMIARGVEALDLTGAKVLFIENVGNLVCPASFDLGEQIRVVLLSTTEGEEKPLKYPPIFKSAHVVLLTKVDVADALGFNRQLAIDNIRKIAPQAQIIEVSSRTGEGLAQWYDYLRARLPKS
;
A
#
# COMPACT_ATOMS: atom_id res chain seq x y z
N MET A 1 25.90 18.17 32.47
CA MET A 1 25.40 19.17 31.48
C MET A 1 25.12 18.38 30.23
N SER A 2 23.84 18.12 30.02
CA SER A 2 23.30 17.28 28.94
C SER A 2 23.17 18.14 27.68
N ALA A 3 23.74 17.70 26.57
CA ALA A 3 23.56 18.33 25.27
C ALA A 3 22.33 17.70 24.60
N ASP A 4 21.26 18.48 24.51
CA ASP A 4 20.05 18.12 23.78
C ASP A 4 20.35 18.01 22.28
N ASN A 5 20.13 16.81 21.74
CA ASN A 5 20.13 16.54 20.31
C ASN A 5 18.72 16.90 19.79
N PRO A 6 18.54 17.84 18.82
CA PRO A 6 17.23 18.11 18.27
C PRO A 6 16.76 16.88 17.48
N ALA A 7 15.73 16.24 18.02
CA ALA A 7 15.02 15.13 17.40
C ALA A 7 14.55 15.49 16.00
N LEU A 8 14.81 14.61 15.03
CA LEU A 8 14.08 14.53 13.77
C LEU A 8 12.60 14.51 14.10
N ALA A 9 11.81 15.36 13.43
CA ALA A 9 10.39 15.43 13.64
C ALA A 9 9.79 14.02 13.51
N ASP A 10 9.29 13.52 14.63
CA ASP A 10 8.54 12.25 14.70
C ASP A 10 7.19 12.51 13.99
N ASP A 11 7.07 12.01 12.75
CA ASP A 11 5.85 12.12 11.97
C ASP A 11 4.70 11.24 12.50
N GLY A 12 4.87 10.66 13.70
CA GLY A 12 3.88 9.82 14.38
C GLY A 12 3.67 8.44 13.74
N ILE A 13 4.44 8.11 12.70
CA ILE A 13 4.34 6.83 11.99
C ILE A 13 5.20 5.78 12.71
N ARG A 14 4.59 4.65 13.07
CA ARG A 14 5.26 3.50 13.68
C ARG A 14 5.26 2.31 12.74
N ILE A 15 6.38 1.60 12.67
CA ILE A 15 6.54 0.39 11.84
C ILE A 15 6.99 -0.75 12.75
N ASN A 16 6.23 -1.84 12.77
CA ASN A 16 6.49 -3.02 13.58
C ASN A 16 6.59 -4.27 12.70
N ALA A 17 7.72 -4.99 12.79
CA ALA A 17 7.82 -6.35 12.25
C ALA A 17 7.08 -7.32 13.18
N LEU A 18 6.24 -8.18 12.64
CA LEU A 18 5.37 -9.08 13.43
C LEU A 18 5.89 -10.52 13.50
N ASN A 19 6.87 -10.87 12.67
CA ASN A 19 7.56 -12.16 12.72
C ASN A 19 8.96 -11.92 13.25
N GLY A 20 9.32 -12.50 14.39
CA GLY A 20 10.57 -12.29 15.13
C GLY A 20 11.86 -12.55 14.35
N ALA A 21 12.14 -11.71 13.36
CA ALA A 21 13.46 -11.56 12.80
C ALA A 21 14.27 -10.61 13.70
N ALA A 22 15.37 -11.09 14.24
CA ALA A 22 16.26 -10.30 15.06
C ALA A 22 16.64 -9.01 14.35
N SER A 23 16.40 -7.88 15.00
CA SER A 23 16.80 -6.56 14.57
C SER A 23 18.31 -6.52 14.33
N SER A 24 18.73 -6.46 13.09
CA SER A 24 20.08 -6.04 12.75
C SER A 24 20.24 -4.55 13.05
N PRO A 25 21.36 -4.10 13.63
CA PRO A 25 21.50 -2.71 14.03
C PRO A 25 21.46 -1.80 12.81
N THR A 26 20.59 -0.81 12.87
CA THR A 26 20.49 0.30 11.93
C THR A 26 21.84 0.98 11.73
N ARG A 27 22.42 0.79 10.57
CA ARG A 27 23.58 1.57 10.13
C ARG A 27 23.05 2.94 9.70
N SER A 28 23.25 3.95 10.54
CA SER A 28 22.93 5.33 10.23
C SER A 28 23.81 5.78 9.04
N LEU A 29 23.17 6.03 7.91
CA LEU A 29 23.78 6.78 6.81
C LEU A 29 23.52 8.27 7.07
N SER A 30 24.26 8.85 8.00
CA SER A 30 24.38 10.29 8.13
C SER A 30 25.61 10.72 7.34
N ALA A 31 25.41 11.21 6.12
CA ALA A 31 26.40 12.03 5.44
C ALA A 31 25.93 13.50 5.50
N PRO A 32 26.80 14.44 5.86
CA PRO A 32 26.40 15.80 6.17
C PRO A 32 26.26 16.63 4.89
N LEU A 33 25.03 16.85 4.44
CA LEU A 33 24.72 17.90 3.44
C LEU A 33 24.70 19.32 4.05
N SER A 34 24.90 19.44 5.36
CA SER A 34 24.79 20.70 6.08
C SER A 34 26.05 21.61 6.05
N ALA A 35 27.20 21.06 5.72
CA ALA A 35 28.45 21.84 5.76
C ALA A 35 28.65 22.76 4.54
N GLU A 36 28.23 22.32 3.36
CA GLU A 36 28.38 23.12 2.13
C GLU A 36 27.35 24.27 2.03
N ILE A 37 26.16 24.11 2.61
CA ILE A 37 25.12 25.14 2.64
C ILE A 37 25.49 26.24 3.64
N SER A 38 26.15 25.91 4.76
CA SER A 38 26.58 26.92 5.74
C SER A 38 27.72 27.79 5.23
N ALA A 39 28.61 27.27 4.39
CA ALA A 39 29.71 28.05 3.82
C ALA A 39 29.25 29.04 2.73
N ALA A 40 28.18 28.72 2.01
CA ALA A 40 27.61 29.59 0.97
C ALA A 40 26.83 30.79 1.54
N LEU A 41 26.38 30.70 2.79
CA LEU A 41 25.61 31.78 3.44
C LEU A 41 26.45 32.86 4.10
N GLN A 42 27.79 32.70 4.19
CA GLN A 42 28.68 33.67 4.88
C GLN A 42 29.42 34.62 3.94
N ALA A 43 29.22 34.57 2.64
CA ALA A 43 29.90 35.43 1.67
C ALA A 43 28.91 36.20 0.77
N SER A 44 28.24 37.19 1.33
CA SER A 44 27.52 38.19 0.52
C SER A 44 27.66 39.60 1.09
N PRO A 45 28.09 40.59 0.29
CA PRO A 45 28.15 41.97 0.70
C PRO A 45 26.74 42.58 0.79
N LYS A 46 26.57 43.53 1.68
CA LYS A 46 25.34 44.31 1.94
C LYS A 46 24.81 44.96 0.67
N GLY A 47 23.81 44.41 0.05
CA GLY A 47 22.95 44.99 -0.95
C GLY A 47 21.56 44.38 -0.74
N GLU A 48 20.50 45.17 -0.95
CA GLU A 48 19.11 44.75 -0.73
C GLU A 48 18.83 43.36 -1.31
N VAL A 49 18.67 42.37 -0.41
CA VAL A 49 18.31 41.05 -0.79
C VAL A 49 16.82 41.08 -1.10
N GLN A 50 16.45 41.17 -2.39
CA GLN A 50 15.14 40.68 -2.82
C GLN A 50 15.09 39.21 -2.50
N VAL A 51 14.44 38.86 -1.40
CA VAL A 51 14.08 37.45 -1.11
C VAL A 51 13.07 37.04 -2.18
N ARG A 52 13.56 36.54 -3.31
CA ARG A 52 12.75 35.66 -4.15
C ARG A 52 12.60 34.40 -3.32
N SER A 53 11.44 34.22 -2.71
CA SER A 53 11.01 32.91 -2.22
C SER A 53 10.94 32.03 -3.46
N LEU A 54 12.00 31.27 -3.72
CA LEU A 54 11.91 30.09 -4.57
C LEU A 54 11.01 29.15 -3.80
N ASP A 55 9.76 29.05 -4.23
CA ASP A 55 8.85 28.01 -3.81
C ASP A 55 9.43 26.67 -4.32
N LEU A 56 10.33 26.06 -3.53
CA LEU A 56 10.88 24.72 -3.73
C LEU A 56 9.89 23.67 -3.19
N SER A 57 8.61 24.02 -3.05
CA SER A 57 7.55 23.05 -2.80
C SER A 57 7.34 22.24 -4.07
N ILE A 58 8.18 21.19 -4.25
CA ILE A 58 7.79 20.07 -5.11
C ILE A 58 6.42 19.64 -4.57
N PRO A 59 5.34 19.65 -5.37
CA PRO A 59 4.04 19.22 -4.91
C PRO A 59 4.18 17.87 -4.19
N LEU A 60 3.45 17.69 -3.10
CA LEU A 60 3.51 16.46 -2.29
C LEU A 60 3.39 15.19 -3.16
N LEU A 61 2.55 15.25 -4.20
CA LEU A 61 2.35 14.15 -5.14
C LEU A 61 3.59 13.91 -6.02
N GLU A 62 4.28 14.94 -6.51
CA GLU A 62 5.52 14.76 -7.29
C GLU A 62 6.62 14.10 -6.47
N LYS A 63 6.76 14.48 -5.19
CA LYS A 63 7.69 13.82 -4.27
C LYS A 63 7.31 12.36 -4.05
N ASN A 64 6.02 12.07 -3.89
CA ASN A 64 5.52 10.70 -3.77
C ASN A 64 5.83 9.90 -5.03
N ASP A 65 5.61 10.45 -6.22
CA ASP A 65 5.80 9.76 -7.50
C ASP A 65 7.26 9.38 -7.72
N ILE A 66 8.21 10.24 -7.35
CA ILE A 66 9.64 9.91 -7.38
C ILE A 66 9.96 8.70 -6.47
N LEU A 67 9.39 8.68 -5.26
CA LEU A 67 9.57 7.57 -4.33
C LEU A 67 8.86 6.30 -4.82
N ALA A 68 7.69 6.43 -5.43
CA ALA A 68 6.96 5.32 -6.03
C ALA A 68 7.76 4.65 -7.15
N GLU A 69 8.38 5.43 -8.05
CA GLU A 69 9.26 4.88 -9.09
C GLU A 69 10.47 4.15 -8.50
N ARG A 70 11.06 4.67 -7.42
CA ARG A 70 12.13 3.99 -6.70
C ARG A 70 11.67 2.65 -6.13
N ASN A 71 10.49 2.62 -5.48
CA ASN A 71 9.88 1.39 -4.96
C ASN A 71 9.62 0.39 -6.08
N ARG A 72 9.06 0.83 -7.21
CA ARG A 72 8.80 0.01 -8.39
C ARG A 72 10.08 -0.64 -8.91
N GLY A 73 11.14 0.15 -9.07
CA GLY A 73 12.46 -0.36 -9.46
C GLY A 73 13.01 -1.40 -8.47
N TYR A 74 12.86 -1.15 -7.17
CA TYR A 74 13.28 -2.08 -6.12
C TYR A 74 12.50 -3.40 -6.18
N PHE A 75 11.17 -3.36 -6.33
CA PHE A 75 10.34 -4.56 -6.42
C PHE A 75 10.67 -5.38 -7.67
N LEU A 76 10.81 -4.71 -8.82
CA LEU A 76 11.20 -5.36 -10.07
C LEU A 76 12.59 -6.01 -9.98
N GLY A 77 13.57 -5.30 -9.42
CA GLY A 77 14.94 -5.81 -9.24
C GLY A 77 15.02 -7.03 -8.29
N ARG A 78 14.06 -7.17 -7.38
CA ARG A 78 13.94 -8.33 -6.49
C ARG A 78 13.07 -9.45 -7.06
N GLY A 79 12.44 -9.26 -8.21
CA GLY A 79 11.47 -10.21 -8.75
C GLY A 79 10.25 -10.36 -7.85
N LEU A 80 9.78 -9.25 -7.26
CA LEU A 80 8.57 -9.18 -6.46
C LEU A 80 7.41 -8.64 -7.29
N LEU A 81 6.28 -9.31 -7.24
CA LEU A 81 4.99 -8.78 -7.69
C LEU A 81 4.35 -8.02 -6.53
N ALA A 82 4.31 -6.69 -6.60
CA ALA A 82 3.68 -5.87 -5.57
C ALA A 82 2.24 -5.50 -5.96
N LEU A 83 1.30 -5.75 -5.03
CA LEU A 83 -0.11 -5.46 -5.18
C LEU A 83 -0.57 -4.51 -4.07
N ASN A 84 -1.27 -3.44 -4.43
CA ASN A 84 -1.90 -2.50 -3.50
C ASN A 84 -3.41 -2.78 -3.42
N LEU A 85 -3.88 -3.23 -2.26
CA LEU A 85 -5.29 -3.53 -1.99
C LEU A 85 -5.95 -2.31 -1.37
N VAL A 86 -6.92 -1.74 -2.08
CA VAL A 86 -7.66 -0.54 -1.65
C VAL A 86 -9.16 -0.81 -1.63
N SER A 87 -9.85 -0.25 -0.64
CA SER A 87 -11.30 -0.40 -0.50
C SER A 87 -11.87 0.56 0.54
N SER A 88 -13.18 0.61 0.65
CA SER A 88 -13.83 1.14 1.87
C SER A 88 -13.46 0.31 3.10
N PRO A 89 -13.59 0.86 4.31
CA PRO A 89 -13.52 0.08 5.55
C PRO A 89 -14.53 -1.07 5.54
N GLY A 90 -14.13 -2.22 6.06
CA GLY A 90 -15.02 -3.38 6.16
C GLY A 90 -15.33 -4.12 4.86
N ALA A 91 -14.73 -3.76 3.71
CA ALA A 91 -14.91 -4.49 2.45
C ALA A 91 -14.28 -5.89 2.42
N GLY A 92 -13.46 -6.24 3.41
CA GLY A 92 -12.90 -7.59 3.56
C GLY A 92 -11.46 -7.77 3.08
N LYS A 93 -10.65 -6.71 2.98
CA LYS A 93 -9.22 -6.79 2.59
C LYS A 93 -8.45 -7.80 3.46
N THR A 94 -8.44 -7.59 4.77
CA THR A 94 -7.71 -8.45 5.72
C THR A 94 -8.19 -9.90 5.64
N THR A 95 -9.51 -10.15 5.57
CA THR A 95 -10.07 -11.50 5.47
C THR A 95 -9.70 -12.18 4.14
N LEU A 96 -9.66 -11.43 3.05
CA LEU A 96 -9.18 -11.94 1.77
C LEU A 96 -7.70 -12.32 1.83
N LEU A 97 -6.87 -11.47 2.44
CA LEU A 97 -5.44 -11.74 2.61
C LEU A 97 -5.20 -12.93 3.52
N GLU A 98 -5.94 -13.10 4.63
CA GLU A 98 -5.87 -14.30 5.47
C GLU A 98 -6.07 -15.58 4.64
N ARG A 99 -7.16 -15.64 3.87
CA ARG A 99 -7.43 -16.80 3.00
C ARG A 99 -6.36 -16.97 1.92
N THR A 100 -5.89 -15.88 1.32
CA THR A 100 -4.84 -15.92 0.31
C THR A 100 -3.53 -16.46 0.89
N LEU A 101 -3.15 -16.05 2.09
CA LEU A 101 -1.96 -16.55 2.76
C LEU A 101 -2.12 -18.02 3.19
N ASP A 102 -3.29 -18.41 3.67
CA ASP A 102 -3.56 -19.79 4.12
C ASP A 102 -3.58 -20.81 2.97
N GLU A 103 -3.92 -20.41 1.75
CA GLU A 103 -4.05 -21.27 0.59
C GLU A 103 -2.91 -21.03 -0.42
N PHE A 104 -2.90 -19.89 -1.11
CA PHE A 104 -1.88 -19.54 -2.10
C PHE A 104 -0.48 -19.34 -1.47
N GLY A 105 -0.41 -18.78 -0.26
CA GLY A 105 0.85 -18.54 0.45
C GLY A 105 1.64 -19.80 0.81
N ARG A 106 1.02 -20.98 0.79
CA ARG A 106 1.71 -22.27 0.97
C ARG A 106 2.55 -22.66 -0.25
N GLU A 107 2.14 -22.22 -1.43
CA GLU A 107 2.82 -22.49 -2.69
C GLU A 107 3.83 -21.40 -3.03
N VAL A 108 3.48 -20.15 -2.72
CA VAL A 108 4.24 -18.96 -3.11
C VAL A 108 4.52 -18.12 -1.87
N ARG A 109 5.80 -17.96 -1.50
CA ARG A 109 6.17 -17.14 -0.35
C ARG A 109 5.74 -15.69 -0.56
N CYS A 110 4.97 -15.18 0.39
CA CYS A 110 4.41 -13.83 0.37
C CYS A 110 5.02 -12.96 1.48
N ALA A 111 5.02 -11.65 1.23
CA ALA A 111 5.22 -10.63 2.24
C ALA A 111 4.00 -9.71 2.28
N VAL A 112 3.71 -9.11 3.43
CA VAL A 112 2.56 -8.23 3.61
C VAL A 112 2.97 -6.97 4.38
N LEU A 113 2.62 -5.81 3.83
CA LEU A 113 2.58 -4.54 4.55
C LEU A 113 1.13 -4.19 4.84
N VAL A 114 0.82 -3.91 6.10
CA VAL A 114 -0.52 -3.51 6.53
C VAL A 114 -0.51 -2.05 6.95
N GLY A 115 -1.32 -1.22 6.31
CA GLY A 115 -1.58 0.16 6.74
C GLY A 115 -2.84 0.23 7.59
N ASP A 116 -2.70 0.67 8.85
CA ASP A 116 -3.83 0.91 9.73
C ASP A 116 -3.65 2.19 10.53
N LEU A 117 -4.76 2.81 10.95
CA LEU A 117 -4.75 4.09 11.65
C LEU A 117 -4.16 3.97 13.06
N GLU A 118 -4.58 2.97 13.85
CA GLU A 118 -4.25 2.93 15.28
C GLU A 118 -3.92 1.53 15.82
N THR A 119 -4.47 0.46 15.24
CA THR A 119 -4.42 -0.89 15.83
C THR A 119 -3.44 -1.81 15.11
N ASP A 120 -2.87 -2.79 15.81
CA ASP A 120 -2.04 -3.85 15.23
C ASP A 120 -2.81 -5.15 14.97
N ASN A 121 -4.15 -5.09 15.07
CA ASN A 121 -5.01 -6.26 14.97
C ASN A 121 -4.94 -6.92 13.59
N ASP A 122 -4.97 -6.15 12.51
CA ASP A 122 -4.95 -6.69 11.15
C ASP A 122 -3.60 -7.33 10.83
N GLY A 123 -2.49 -6.71 11.23
CA GLY A 123 -1.18 -7.32 11.10
C GLY A 123 -1.04 -8.64 11.87
N ARG A 124 -1.56 -8.71 13.11
CA ARG A 124 -1.56 -9.95 13.91
C ARG A 124 -2.39 -11.06 13.27
N ARG A 125 -3.54 -10.72 12.67
CA ARG A 125 -4.40 -11.67 11.94
C ARG A 125 -3.69 -12.29 10.74
N LEU A 126 -2.83 -11.53 10.07
CA LEU A 126 -2.10 -11.98 8.87
C LEU A 126 -0.81 -12.72 9.19
N ASN A 127 -0.38 -12.76 10.47
CA ASN A 127 0.85 -13.43 10.86
C ASN A 127 0.78 -14.94 10.58
N ARG A 128 1.65 -15.42 9.68
CA ARG A 128 1.77 -16.82 9.27
C ARG A 128 3.25 -17.24 9.24
N PRO A 129 3.60 -18.50 9.55
CA PRO A 129 5.00 -18.95 9.52
C PRO A 129 5.67 -18.82 8.14
N HIS A 130 4.88 -18.82 7.08
CA HIS A 130 5.35 -18.76 5.69
C HIS A 130 5.18 -17.38 5.04
N ALA A 131 4.74 -16.37 5.80
CA ALA A 131 4.61 -14.98 5.33
C ALA A 131 5.37 -14.03 6.25
N SER A 132 6.07 -13.05 5.67
CA SER A 132 6.65 -11.94 6.44
C SER A 132 5.64 -10.80 6.50
N VAL A 133 5.30 -10.33 7.70
CA VAL A 133 4.28 -9.29 7.90
C VAL A 133 4.88 -8.15 8.70
N ALA A 134 4.68 -6.92 8.21
CA ALA A 134 4.97 -5.71 8.94
C ALA A 134 3.77 -4.76 8.87
N GLN A 135 3.58 -4.00 9.93
CA GLN A 135 2.49 -3.03 10.02
C GLN A 135 3.02 -1.61 10.08
N ILE A 136 2.36 -0.74 9.34
CA ILE A 136 2.56 0.71 9.31
C ILE A 136 1.36 1.35 10.01
N THR A 137 1.57 1.91 11.19
CA THR A 137 0.54 2.66 11.90
C THR A 137 0.62 4.12 11.45
N THR A 138 -0.43 4.60 10.78
CA THR A 138 -0.44 5.91 10.12
C THR A 138 -0.97 7.04 11.00
N GLY A 139 -1.53 6.72 12.18
CA GLY A 139 -2.13 7.71 13.09
C GLY A 139 -3.33 8.41 12.45
N THR A 140 -3.17 9.67 12.09
CA THR A 140 -4.26 10.48 11.49
C THR A 140 -4.30 10.43 9.96
N VAL A 141 -3.32 9.81 9.31
CA VAL A 141 -3.22 9.78 7.84
C VAL A 141 -4.04 8.61 7.28
N CYS A 142 -5.02 8.92 6.45
CA CYS A 142 -6.01 7.95 5.94
C CYS A 142 -5.56 7.23 4.66
N HIS A 143 -4.26 7.15 4.38
CA HIS A 143 -3.66 6.44 3.24
C HIS A 143 -2.20 6.10 3.53
N LEU A 144 -1.64 5.20 2.72
CA LEU A 144 -0.21 4.97 2.64
C LEU A 144 0.39 5.81 1.52
N ASP A 145 1.62 6.28 1.70
CA ASP A 145 2.45 6.91 0.68
C ASP A 145 3.69 6.06 0.35
N ALA A 146 4.38 6.40 -0.74
CA ALA A 146 5.55 5.66 -1.20
C ALA A 146 6.72 5.68 -0.21
N GLY A 147 6.85 6.74 0.59
CA GLY A 147 7.87 6.83 1.64
C GLY A 147 7.59 5.89 2.80
N MET A 148 6.32 5.75 3.20
CA MET A 148 5.88 4.76 4.20
C MET A 148 6.18 3.34 3.72
N ILE A 149 5.90 3.05 2.43
CA ILE A 149 6.19 1.73 1.83
C ILE A 149 7.68 1.45 1.84
N ALA A 150 8.52 2.38 1.42
CA ALA A 150 9.97 2.21 1.42
C ALA A 150 10.49 1.82 2.82
N ARG A 151 10.03 2.51 3.87
CA ARG A 151 10.38 2.21 5.26
C ARG A 151 9.80 0.88 5.75
N GLY A 152 8.53 0.59 5.38
CA GLY A 152 7.87 -0.65 5.78
C GLY A 152 8.55 -1.90 5.21
N VAL A 153 9.05 -1.81 3.98
CA VAL A 153 9.76 -2.90 3.31
C VAL A 153 11.07 -3.27 4.03
N GLU A 154 11.74 -2.31 4.68
CA GLU A 154 12.94 -2.57 5.47
C GLU A 154 12.68 -3.46 6.70
N ALA A 155 11.44 -3.47 7.20
CA ALA A 155 11.03 -4.31 8.33
C ALA A 155 10.59 -5.73 7.91
N LEU A 156 10.59 -6.06 6.61
CA LEU A 156 10.17 -7.35 6.08
C LEU A 156 11.36 -8.27 5.77
N ASP A 157 11.21 -9.56 6.08
CA ASP A 157 12.06 -10.60 5.48
C ASP A 157 11.52 -10.96 4.08
N LEU A 158 12.17 -10.42 3.05
CA LEU A 158 11.82 -10.66 1.65
C LEU A 158 12.58 -11.85 1.03
N THR A 159 13.32 -12.64 1.81
CA THR A 159 14.08 -13.79 1.32
C THR A 159 13.13 -14.81 0.69
N GLY A 160 13.28 -15.06 -0.60
CA GLY A 160 12.44 -16.00 -1.36
C GLY A 160 10.99 -15.55 -1.60
N ALA A 161 10.59 -14.36 -1.13
CA ALA A 161 9.27 -13.81 -1.42
C ALA A 161 9.13 -13.52 -2.92
N LYS A 162 7.96 -13.83 -3.48
CA LYS A 162 7.57 -13.56 -4.87
C LYS A 162 6.44 -12.54 -4.98
N VAL A 163 5.68 -12.36 -3.90
CA VAL A 163 4.55 -11.45 -3.85
C VAL A 163 4.66 -10.57 -2.61
N LEU A 164 4.43 -9.27 -2.81
CA LEU A 164 4.24 -8.29 -1.76
C LEU A 164 2.81 -7.78 -1.82
N PHE A 165 2.02 -8.09 -0.81
CA PHE A 165 0.72 -7.47 -0.63
C PHE A 165 0.87 -6.20 0.22
N ILE A 166 0.28 -5.11 -0.22
CA ILE A 166 0.16 -3.85 0.51
C ILE A 166 -1.32 -3.67 0.81
N GLU A 167 -1.73 -3.91 2.04
CA GLU A 167 -3.07 -3.59 2.51
C GLU A 167 -3.13 -2.11 2.87
N ASN A 168 -3.83 -1.32 2.06
CA ASN A 168 -3.99 0.11 2.32
C ASN A 168 -5.05 0.38 3.39
N VAL A 169 -4.98 1.55 4.00
CA VAL A 169 -6.03 2.05 4.91
C VAL A 169 -7.38 2.01 4.22
N GLY A 170 -8.44 1.69 4.95
CA GLY A 170 -9.81 1.65 4.42
C GLY A 170 -10.30 3.02 4.00
N ASN A 171 -10.09 3.38 2.72
CA ASN A 171 -10.50 4.66 2.12
C ASN A 171 -10.50 4.53 0.59
N LEU A 172 -11.45 5.21 -0.09
CA LEU A 172 -11.56 5.23 -1.56
C LEU A 172 -11.16 6.58 -2.18
N VAL A 173 -10.86 7.59 -1.36
CA VAL A 173 -10.55 8.95 -1.83
C VAL A 173 -9.04 9.17 -1.85
N CYS A 174 -8.42 9.25 -0.68
CA CYS A 174 -7.00 9.56 -0.56
C CYS A 174 -6.08 8.57 -1.30
N PRO A 175 -6.24 7.24 -1.18
CA PRO A 175 -5.37 6.29 -1.87
C PRO A 175 -5.41 6.37 -3.41
N ALA A 176 -6.45 7.00 -3.98
CA ALA A 176 -6.55 7.15 -5.43
C ALA A 176 -5.45 8.03 -6.04
N SER A 177 -4.93 8.98 -5.25
CA SER A 177 -3.93 9.95 -5.69
C SER A 177 -2.48 9.54 -5.40
N PHE A 178 -2.27 8.46 -4.63
CA PHE A 178 -0.93 8.03 -4.23
C PHE A 178 -0.55 6.72 -4.93
N ASP A 179 0.48 6.80 -5.76
CA ASP A 179 1.20 5.64 -6.29
C ASP A 179 2.18 5.16 -5.21
N LEU A 180 2.22 3.86 -4.94
CA LEU A 180 3.12 3.26 -3.95
C LEU A 180 4.30 2.53 -4.60
N GLY A 181 4.33 2.47 -5.94
CA GLY A 181 5.26 1.66 -6.74
C GLY A 181 4.75 0.24 -6.98
N GLU A 182 3.48 -0.02 -6.71
CA GLU A 182 2.84 -1.30 -7.01
C GLU A 182 2.73 -1.56 -8.51
N GLN A 183 2.84 -2.84 -8.93
CA GLN A 183 2.54 -3.23 -10.31
C GLN A 183 1.04 -3.44 -10.53
N ILE A 184 0.31 -3.79 -9.48
CA ILE A 184 -1.12 -4.09 -9.57
C ILE A 184 -1.88 -3.37 -8.47
N ARG A 185 -2.87 -2.59 -8.85
CA ARG A 185 -3.87 -2.03 -7.94
C ARG A 185 -5.12 -2.90 -7.95
N VAL A 186 -5.45 -3.42 -6.77
CA VAL A 186 -6.63 -4.27 -6.51
C VAL A 186 -7.65 -3.44 -5.77
N VAL A 187 -8.80 -3.19 -6.39
CA VAL A 187 -9.90 -2.47 -5.74
C VAL A 187 -10.94 -3.49 -5.27
N LEU A 188 -11.28 -3.46 -3.98
CA LEU A 188 -12.35 -4.31 -3.46
C LEU A 188 -13.64 -3.49 -3.38
N LEU A 189 -14.71 -4.05 -3.94
CA LEU A 189 -16.09 -3.57 -3.80
C LEU A 189 -16.89 -4.66 -3.08
N SER A 190 -17.39 -4.36 -1.90
CA SER A 190 -18.23 -5.30 -1.17
C SER A 190 -19.69 -5.20 -1.58
N THR A 191 -20.38 -6.34 -1.69
CA THR A 191 -21.83 -6.37 -1.95
C THR A 191 -22.65 -5.65 -0.88
N THR A 192 -22.04 -5.35 0.28
CA THR A 192 -22.68 -4.57 1.36
C THR A 192 -22.62 -3.05 1.15
N GLU A 193 -21.97 -2.57 0.07
CA GLU A 193 -21.70 -1.14 -0.13
C GLU A 193 -22.58 -0.50 -1.21
N GLY A 194 -23.28 -1.30 -1.99
CA GLY A 194 -24.13 -0.87 -3.10
C GLY A 194 -23.40 -0.74 -4.45
N GLU A 195 -24.17 -0.87 -5.51
CA GLU A 195 -23.70 -1.00 -6.90
C GLU A 195 -23.13 0.29 -7.49
N GLU A 196 -23.47 1.45 -6.87
CA GLU A 196 -23.10 2.77 -7.38
C GLU A 196 -21.72 3.26 -6.94
N LYS A 197 -21.01 2.51 -6.08
CA LYS A 197 -19.68 2.91 -5.60
C LYS A 197 -18.71 3.27 -6.72
N PRO A 198 -18.62 2.52 -7.84
CA PRO A 198 -17.76 2.88 -8.96
C PRO A 198 -18.08 4.26 -9.54
N LEU A 199 -19.36 4.62 -9.60
CA LEU A 199 -19.80 5.92 -10.11
C LEU A 199 -19.55 7.06 -9.13
N LYS A 200 -19.55 6.78 -7.82
CA LYS A 200 -19.30 7.76 -6.74
C LYS A 200 -17.81 8.04 -6.51
N TYR A 201 -16.96 7.04 -6.77
CA TYR A 201 -15.50 7.12 -6.56
C TYR A 201 -14.71 6.77 -7.83
N PRO A 202 -14.97 7.44 -8.97
CA PRO A 202 -14.37 7.06 -10.25
C PRO A 202 -12.84 7.04 -10.27
N PRO A 203 -12.09 7.93 -9.56
CA PRO A 203 -10.63 7.93 -9.64
C PRO A 203 -9.99 6.61 -9.20
N ILE A 204 -10.45 6.03 -8.07
CA ILE A 204 -9.86 4.79 -7.57
C ILE A 204 -10.17 3.59 -8.47
N PHE A 205 -11.41 3.52 -9.01
CA PHE A 205 -11.78 2.44 -9.93
C PHE A 205 -11.06 2.56 -11.28
N LYS A 206 -10.89 3.78 -11.82
CA LYS A 206 -10.11 4.01 -13.05
C LYS A 206 -8.68 3.53 -12.95
N SER A 207 -8.07 3.60 -11.76
CA SER A 207 -6.71 3.12 -11.52
C SER A 207 -6.62 1.61 -11.29
N ALA A 208 -7.75 0.90 -11.18
CA ALA A 208 -7.77 -0.54 -10.90
C ALA A 208 -7.26 -1.37 -12.08
N HIS A 209 -6.43 -2.36 -11.78
CA HIS A 209 -6.06 -3.45 -12.69
C HIS A 209 -7.02 -4.63 -12.52
N VAL A 210 -7.50 -4.83 -11.31
CA VAL A 210 -8.53 -5.83 -10.99
C VAL A 210 -9.49 -5.25 -9.96
N VAL A 211 -10.77 -5.53 -10.13
CA VAL A 211 -11.81 -5.24 -9.15
C VAL A 211 -12.32 -6.57 -8.59
N LEU A 212 -12.19 -6.74 -7.27
CA LEU A 212 -12.74 -7.88 -6.56
C LEU A 212 -14.11 -7.51 -6.00
N LEU A 213 -15.16 -8.11 -6.51
CA LEU A 213 -16.49 -8.01 -5.92
C LEU A 213 -16.55 -9.00 -4.75
N THR A 214 -16.53 -8.50 -3.52
CA THR A 214 -16.38 -9.31 -2.31
C THR A 214 -17.70 -9.59 -1.62
N LYS A 215 -17.71 -10.61 -0.77
CA LYS A 215 -18.88 -11.07 0.02
C LYS A 215 -20.06 -11.48 -0.85
N VAL A 216 -19.78 -12.09 -2.02
CA VAL A 216 -20.83 -12.49 -2.95
C VAL A 216 -21.81 -13.51 -2.36
N ASP A 217 -21.39 -14.23 -1.32
CA ASP A 217 -22.21 -15.18 -0.57
C ASP A 217 -23.41 -14.57 0.16
N VAL A 218 -23.44 -13.25 0.36
CA VAL A 218 -24.56 -12.54 0.97
C VAL A 218 -25.29 -11.60 0.00
N ALA A 219 -24.87 -11.56 -1.27
CA ALA A 219 -25.42 -10.65 -2.27
C ALA A 219 -26.95 -10.77 -2.40
N ASP A 220 -27.46 -12.00 -2.54
CA ASP A 220 -28.88 -12.25 -2.72
C ASP A 220 -29.70 -11.86 -1.48
N ALA A 221 -29.16 -12.12 -0.27
CA ALA A 221 -29.81 -11.75 0.99
C ALA A 221 -29.90 -10.22 1.16
N LEU A 222 -28.99 -9.48 0.54
CA LEU A 222 -28.96 -8.01 0.57
C LEU A 222 -29.74 -7.38 -0.59
N GLY A 223 -30.27 -8.17 -1.53
CA GLY A 223 -30.88 -7.66 -2.75
C GLY A 223 -29.88 -6.93 -3.67
N PHE A 224 -28.57 -7.26 -3.55
CA PHE A 224 -27.53 -6.62 -4.35
C PHE A 224 -27.61 -7.05 -5.82
N ASN A 225 -27.66 -6.07 -6.72
CA ASN A 225 -27.72 -6.31 -8.15
C ASN A 225 -26.30 -6.45 -8.72
N ARG A 226 -25.79 -7.70 -8.80
CA ARG A 226 -24.47 -8.02 -9.32
C ARG A 226 -24.23 -7.49 -10.73
N GLN A 227 -25.22 -7.63 -11.62
CA GLN A 227 -25.07 -7.18 -13.01
C GLN A 227 -24.91 -5.67 -13.10
N LEU A 228 -25.72 -4.92 -12.34
CA LEU A 228 -25.61 -3.45 -12.27
C LEU A 228 -24.25 -3.01 -11.75
N ALA A 229 -23.73 -3.68 -10.71
CA ALA A 229 -22.40 -3.39 -10.18
C ALA A 229 -21.30 -3.64 -11.23
N ILE A 230 -21.37 -4.76 -11.94
CA ILE A 230 -20.43 -5.11 -13.02
C ILE A 230 -20.50 -4.06 -14.15
N ASP A 231 -21.69 -3.65 -14.55
CA ASP A 231 -21.88 -2.64 -15.60
C ASP A 231 -21.31 -1.28 -15.18
N ASN A 232 -21.52 -0.89 -13.92
CA ASN A 232 -20.96 0.33 -13.36
C ASN A 232 -19.42 0.28 -13.28
N ILE A 233 -18.85 -0.87 -12.90
CA ILE A 233 -17.39 -1.06 -12.92
C ILE A 233 -16.86 -0.94 -14.35
N ARG A 234 -17.45 -1.64 -15.31
CA ARG A 234 -17.03 -1.61 -16.73
C ARG A 234 -17.11 -0.22 -17.34
N LYS A 235 -18.13 0.57 -16.96
CA LYS A 235 -18.29 1.96 -17.40
C LYS A 235 -17.12 2.85 -16.94
N ILE A 236 -16.59 2.63 -15.74
CA ILE A 236 -15.55 3.46 -15.14
C ILE A 236 -14.14 2.89 -15.38
N ALA A 237 -13.99 1.57 -15.34
CA ALA A 237 -12.75 0.83 -15.44
C ALA A 237 -12.85 -0.32 -16.47
N PRO A 238 -13.00 -0.03 -17.77
CA PRO A 238 -13.17 -1.05 -18.81
C PRO A 238 -11.94 -1.97 -18.92
N GLN A 239 -10.76 -1.50 -18.50
CA GLN A 239 -9.51 -2.25 -18.50
C GLN A 239 -9.41 -3.26 -17.34
N ALA A 240 -10.19 -3.07 -16.26
CA ALA A 240 -10.05 -3.87 -15.07
C ALA A 240 -10.66 -5.28 -15.24
N GLN A 241 -9.93 -6.31 -14.83
CA GLN A 241 -10.51 -7.63 -14.67
C GLN A 241 -11.44 -7.64 -13.46
N ILE A 242 -12.64 -8.18 -13.60
CA ILE A 242 -13.60 -8.32 -12.50
C ILE A 242 -13.59 -9.77 -12.03
N ILE A 243 -13.43 -9.99 -10.73
CA ILE A 243 -13.47 -11.32 -10.10
C ILE A 243 -14.43 -11.24 -8.91
N GLU A 244 -15.41 -12.12 -8.89
CA GLU A 244 -16.34 -12.25 -7.77
C GLU A 244 -15.80 -13.23 -6.76
N VAL A 245 -15.77 -12.86 -5.45
CA VAL A 245 -15.17 -13.69 -4.41
C VAL A 245 -15.97 -13.66 -3.11
N SER A 246 -15.95 -14.78 -2.41
CA SER A 246 -16.30 -14.86 -1.00
C SER A 246 -15.15 -15.48 -0.21
N SER A 247 -14.50 -14.68 0.63
CA SER A 247 -13.47 -15.20 1.53
C SER A 247 -14.04 -16.17 2.58
N ARG A 248 -15.34 -16.11 2.84
CA ARG A 248 -16.02 -16.99 3.79
C ARG A 248 -16.27 -18.38 3.22
N THR A 249 -16.85 -18.46 2.01
CA THR A 249 -17.22 -19.74 1.39
C THR A 249 -16.10 -20.32 0.51
N GLY A 250 -15.16 -19.51 0.06
CA GLY A 250 -14.13 -19.88 -0.92
C GLY A 250 -14.56 -19.67 -2.36
N GLU A 251 -15.80 -19.22 -2.62
CA GLU A 251 -16.27 -18.94 -3.97
C GLU A 251 -15.36 -17.94 -4.68
N GLY A 252 -14.97 -18.24 -5.92
CA GLY A 252 -14.13 -17.36 -6.75
C GLY A 252 -12.66 -17.26 -6.35
N LEU A 253 -12.22 -17.80 -5.20
CA LEU A 253 -10.82 -17.71 -4.77
C LEU A 253 -9.85 -18.40 -5.72
N ALA A 254 -10.25 -19.50 -6.34
CA ALA A 254 -9.43 -20.18 -7.36
C ALA A 254 -9.08 -19.21 -8.51
N GLN A 255 -10.07 -18.46 -9.01
CA GLN A 255 -9.85 -17.46 -10.06
C GLN A 255 -8.92 -16.31 -9.59
N TRP A 256 -9.04 -15.91 -8.33
CA TRP A 256 -8.12 -14.92 -7.72
C TRP A 256 -6.68 -15.47 -7.67
N TYR A 257 -6.48 -16.73 -7.26
CA TYR A 257 -5.15 -17.33 -7.21
C TYR A 257 -4.56 -17.54 -8.61
N ASP A 258 -5.37 -17.90 -9.60
CA ASP A 258 -4.94 -18.01 -11.00
C ASP A 258 -4.54 -16.63 -11.57
N TYR A 259 -5.26 -15.56 -11.17
CA TYR A 259 -4.89 -14.19 -11.51
C TYR A 259 -3.50 -13.84 -10.96
N LEU A 260 -3.19 -14.24 -9.72
CA LEU A 260 -1.88 -14.03 -9.10
C LEU A 260 -0.80 -14.85 -9.82
N ARG A 261 -1.03 -16.17 -10.02
CA ARG A 261 -0.06 -17.07 -10.66
C ARG A 261 0.35 -16.57 -12.05
N ALA A 262 -0.61 -16.11 -12.84
CA ALA A 262 -0.37 -15.62 -14.20
C ALA A 262 0.53 -14.37 -14.25
N ARG A 263 0.72 -13.69 -13.12
CA ARG A 263 1.48 -12.42 -13.01
C ARG A 263 2.76 -12.55 -12.20
N LEU A 264 3.04 -13.74 -11.67
CA LEU A 264 4.30 -13.98 -10.98
C LEU A 264 5.48 -13.69 -11.92
N PRO A 265 6.57 -13.09 -11.43
CA PRO A 265 7.79 -12.93 -12.20
C PRO A 265 8.28 -14.27 -12.72
N LYS A 266 8.58 -14.32 -14.01
CA LYS A 266 9.20 -15.53 -14.61
C LYS A 266 10.58 -15.70 -14.00
N SER A 267 10.87 -16.87 -13.50
CA SER A 267 12.17 -17.28 -12.95
C SER A 267 13.25 -17.21 -13.99
#